data_0fbe5fbfcf9a862e2b162c54433cedae
#
_entry.id   0fbe5fbfcf9a862e2b162c54433cedae
#
_cell.length_a   1.000
_cell.length_b   1.000
_cell.length_c   1.000
_cell.angle_alpha   90.00
_cell.angle_beta   90.00
_cell.angle_gamma   90.00
#
_symmetry.space_group_name_H-M   'P 1'
#
loop_
_entity.id
_entity.type
_entity.pdbx_description
1 polymer ?
#
loop_
_entity_poly.entity_id
_entity_poly.type
_entity_poly.pdbx_seq_one_letter_code
_entity_poly.pdbx_strand_id
1 'polypeptide(L)'
;MFLSGGAFSEARAAYFLVPVAVAFRFRPSLTALAGGAAIAAYLIQAIADNSSRPHATRLVVVHTGYLIWITAAAALLSYLLARRTRRIAELAAVSRRLAAEALLAEERERQALAEGLHDSAIQTLLSAKHDLEEAETSTSHPALTRADAALAQTVSELREALFELHPYVLTEAGLETALRTIGQRAARRGGYQLRFDLHYPRPYPQEQLLLAVARELLINVGRHASARNVTVRLAESGNEVSLAVTDDGRGFDPSELNERIAEGHIGLAAQRLRVESAGGNLDVRSSPGWGTTVEIRLPLDSASPD
;
A
#
# COMPACT_ATOMS: atom_id res chain seq x y z
N MET A 1 -0.76 -58.72 -4.00
CA MET A 1 -1.94 -59.59 -4.10
C MET A 1 -2.94 -59.35 -2.98
N PHE A 2 -3.05 -58.12 -2.47
CA PHE A 2 -3.99 -57.76 -1.36
C PHE A 2 -4.84 -56.52 -1.61
N LEU A 3 -4.92 -56.03 -2.83
CA LEU A 3 -5.76 -54.86 -3.18
C LEU A 3 -6.92 -55.15 -4.13
N SER A 4 -7.25 -56.44 -4.37
CA SER A 4 -8.35 -56.85 -5.26
C SER A 4 -9.53 -57.43 -4.47
N GLY A 5 -9.99 -56.69 -3.47
CA GLY A 5 -11.26 -57.02 -2.83
C GLY A 5 -12.42 -56.39 -3.57
N GLY A 6 -12.65 -56.77 -4.83
CA GLY A 6 -13.80 -56.41 -5.70
C GLY A 6 -14.67 -55.21 -5.32
N ALA A 7 -15.84 -55.03 -5.90
CA ALA A 7 -16.80 -53.96 -5.58
C ALA A 7 -17.21 -53.88 -4.08
N PHE A 8 -16.67 -54.71 -3.24
CA PHE A 8 -16.94 -54.81 -1.79
C PHE A 8 -15.73 -54.55 -0.88
N SER A 9 -14.58 -54.09 -1.41
CA SER A 9 -13.40 -53.81 -0.61
C SER A 9 -13.48 -52.47 0.12
N GLU A 10 -12.74 -52.35 1.26
CA GLU A 10 -12.63 -51.09 2.02
C GLU A 10 -11.99 -49.92 1.22
N ALA A 11 -11.26 -50.24 0.13
CA ALA A 11 -10.65 -49.26 -0.78
C ALA A 11 -11.70 -48.39 -1.51
N ARG A 12 -12.98 -48.77 -1.50
CA ARG A 12 -14.09 -47.95 -2.04
C ARG A 12 -14.24 -46.59 -1.37
N ALA A 13 -13.86 -46.46 -0.11
CA ALA A 13 -13.87 -45.20 0.60
C ALA A 13 -13.06 -44.10 -0.15
N ALA A 14 -12.05 -44.50 -0.92
CA ALA A 14 -11.26 -43.58 -1.74
C ALA A 14 -12.09 -42.82 -2.77
N TYR A 15 -13.08 -43.48 -3.42
CA TYR A 15 -13.95 -42.83 -4.42
C TYR A 15 -14.79 -41.69 -3.83
N PHE A 16 -15.20 -41.79 -2.55
CA PHE A 16 -15.95 -40.74 -1.85
C PHE A 16 -15.09 -39.57 -1.43
N LEU A 17 -13.80 -39.80 -1.19
CA LEU A 17 -12.86 -38.75 -0.79
C LEU A 17 -12.41 -37.85 -1.95
N VAL A 18 -12.35 -38.37 -3.17
CA VAL A 18 -11.88 -37.64 -4.36
C VAL A 18 -12.64 -36.33 -4.59
N PRO A 19 -13.99 -36.31 -4.72
CA PRO A 19 -14.71 -35.06 -4.96
C PRO A 19 -14.58 -34.07 -3.78
N VAL A 20 -14.51 -34.57 -2.55
CA VAL A 20 -14.33 -33.73 -1.36
C VAL A 20 -12.95 -33.09 -1.34
N ALA A 21 -11.88 -33.86 -1.61
CA ALA A 21 -10.51 -33.34 -1.64
C ALA A 21 -10.33 -32.27 -2.73
N VAL A 22 -10.94 -32.48 -3.90
CA VAL A 22 -10.87 -31.54 -5.02
C VAL A 22 -11.69 -30.27 -4.74
N ALA A 23 -12.76 -30.34 -3.93
CA ALA A 23 -13.59 -29.18 -3.59
C ALA A 23 -12.79 -28.04 -2.95
N PHE A 24 -11.74 -28.36 -2.18
CA PHE A 24 -10.85 -27.35 -1.55
C PHE A 24 -9.97 -26.58 -2.55
N ARG A 25 -9.94 -26.96 -3.81
CA ARG A 25 -9.27 -26.17 -4.86
C ARG A 25 -10.11 -25.00 -5.38
N PHE A 26 -11.32 -24.79 -4.85
CA PHE A 26 -12.25 -23.71 -5.22
C PHE A 26 -12.57 -23.61 -6.71
N ARG A 27 -12.53 -24.76 -7.44
CA ARG A 27 -12.84 -24.87 -8.86
C ARG A 27 -13.98 -25.87 -9.07
N PRO A 28 -15.24 -25.42 -9.11
CA PRO A 28 -16.41 -26.30 -9.14
C PRO A 28 -16.44 -27.23 -10.37
N SER A 29 -15.94 -26.78 -11.52
CA SER A 29 -15.82 -27.61 -12.73
C SER A 29 -14.84 -28.78 -12.54
N LEU A 30 -13.71 -28.56 -11.88
CA LEU A 30 -12.75 -29.64 -11.57
C LEU A 30 -13.34 -30.61 -10.55
N THR A 31 -14.09 -30.12 -9.57
CA THR A 31 -14.77 -30.96 -8.58
C THR A 31 -15.82 -31.86 -9.24
N ALA A 32 -16.62 -31.29 -10.14
CA ALA A 32 -17.61 -32.06 -10.91
C ALA A 32 -16.97 -33.12 -11.83
N LEU A 33 -15.88 -32.76 -12.54
CA LEU A 33 -15.12 -33.69 -13.38
C LEU A 33 -14.51 -34.83 -12.57
N ALA A 34 -13.85 -34.50 -11.43
CA ALA A 34 -13.25 -35.51 -10.57
C ALA A 34 -14.30 -36.45 -9.95
N GLY A 35 -15.44 -35.92 -9.54
CA GLY A 35 -16.57 -36.72 -9.06
C GLY A 35 -17.18 -37.60 -10.16
N GLY A 36 -17.36 -37.07 -11.36
CA GLY A 36 -17.81 -37.85 -12.53
C GLY A 36 -16.85 -38.99 -12.87
N ALA A 37 -15.54 -38.73 -12.85
CA ALA A 37 -14.52 -39.74 -13.05
C ALA A 37 -14.54 -40.82 -11.94
N ALA A 38 -14.73 -40.42 -10.67
CA ALA A 38 -14.88 -41.36 -9.57
C ALA A 38 -16.11 -42.25 -9.69
N ILE A 39 -17.25 -41.69 -10.12
CA ILE A 39 -18.49 -42.45 -10.40
C ILE A 39 -18.28 -43.44 -11.54
N ALA A 40 -17.66 -42.98 -12.66
CA ALA A 40 -17.37 -43.84 -13.81
C ALA A 40 -16.44 -45.01 -13.43
N ALA A 41 -15.35 -44.71 -12.71
CA ALA A 41 -14.42 -45.73 -12.23
C ALA A 41 -15.09 -46.75 -11.31
N TYR A 42 -15.95 -46.27 -10.39
CA TYR A 42 -16.72 -47.16 -9.51
C TYR A 42 -17.66 -48.08 -10.29
N LEU A 43 -18.41 -47.57 -11.31
CA LEU A 43 -19.31 -48.33 -12.15
C LEU A 43 -18.57 -49.36 -13.02
N ILE A 44 -17.43 -48.98 -13.63
CA ILE A 44 -16.57 -49.91 -14.39
C ILE A 44 -16.12 -51.06 -13.50
N GLN A 45 -15.66 -50.76 -12.30
CA GLN A 45 -15.25 -51.77 -11.33
C GLN A 45 -16.40 -52.66 -10.90
N ALA A 46 -17.60 -52.09 -10.68
CA ALA A 46 -18.80 -52.84 -10.30
C ALA A 46 -19.26 -53.80 -11.42
N ILE A 47 -19.13 -53.38 -12.69
CA ILE A 47 -19.47 -54.21 -13.86
C ILE A 47 -18.43 -55.35 -14.01
N ALA A 48 -17.15 -55.05 -13.86
CA ALA A 48 -16.06 -56.03 -13.96
C ALA A 48 -16.13 -57.12 -12.88
N ASP A 49 -16.68 -56.76 -11.70
CA ASP A 49 -16.80 -57.66 -10.54
C ASP A 49 -18.19 -58.35 -10.48
N ASN A 50 -18.93 -58.32 -11.61
CA ASN A 50 -20.31 -58.86 -11.73
C ASN A 50 -20.34 -60.38 -11.66
N SER A 51 -19.95 -60.88 -10.53
CA SER A 51 -20.18 -62.25 -10.12
C SER A 51 -21.51 -62.36 -9.36
N SER A 52 -22.49 -62.93 -9.96
CA SER A 52 -23.53 -63.86 -9.44
C SER A 52 -24.12 -63.68 -8.01
N ARG A 53 -24.11 -62.48 -7.42
CA ARG A 53 -24.68 -62.24 -6.09
C ARG A 53 -26.00 -61.48 -6.18
N PRO A 54 -27.14 -62.01 -5.75
CA PRO A 54 -28.47 -61.39 -5.93
C PRO A 54 -28.63 -60.02 -5.20
N HIS A 55 -27.77 -59.68 -4.27
CA HIS A 55 -27.82 -58.39 -3.55
C HIS A 55 -26.81 -57.33 -4.05
N ALA A 56 -25.93 -57.67 -4.99
CA ALA A 56 -24.90 -56.78 -5.51
C ALA A 56 -25.49 -55.55 -6.22
N THR A 57 -26.51 -55.74 -7.03
CA THR A 57 -27.19 -54.69 -7.81
C THR A 57 -27.76 -53.58 -6.91
N ARG A 58 -28.46 -53.95 -5.85
CA ARG A 58 -29.03 -52.96 -4.89
C ARG A 58 -27.95 -52.15 -4.20
N LEU A 59 -26.84 -52.79 -3.82
CA LEU A 59 -25.71 -52.11 -3.15
C LEU A 59 -25.00 -51.13 -4.12
N VAL A 60 -24.80 -51.53 -5.38
CA VAL A 60 -24.20 -50.66 -6.41
C VAL A 60 -25.07 -49.41 -6.64
N VAL A 61 -26.40 -49.58 -6.76
CA VAL A 61 -27.33 -48.46 -6.94
C VAL A 61 -27.26 -47.47 -5.76
N VAL A 62 -27.29 -47.99 -4.55
CA VAL A 62 -27.21 -47.15 -3.32
C VAL A 62 -25.88 -46.38 -3.26
N HIS A 63 -24.75 -47.07 -3.49
CA HIS A 63 -23.44 -46.39 -3.45
C HIS A 63 -23.26 -45.35 -4.59
N THR A 64 -23.73 -45.65 -5.77
CA THR A 64 -23.75 -44.70 -6.90
C THR A 64 -24.58 -43.47 -6.55
N GLY A 65 -25.76 -43.66 -5.93
CA GLY A 65 -26.59 -42.55 -5.44
C GLY A 65 -25.83 -41.66 -4.42
N TYR A 66 -25.14 -42.28 -3.46
CA TYR A 66 -24.32 -41.54 -2.50
C TYR A 66 -23.15 -40.79 -3.16
N LEU A 67 -22.46 -41.41 -4.14
CA LEU A 67 -21.38 -40.76 -4.87
C LEU A 67 -21.87 -39.55 -5.68
N ILE A 68 -23.04 -39.67 -6.33
CA ILE A 68 -23.67 -38.55 -7.04
C ILE A 68 -23.99 -37.42 -6.04
N TRP A 69 -24.60 -37.76 -4.90
CA TRP A 69 -24.98 -36.79 -3.89
C TRP A 69 -23.77 -36.09 -3.31
N ILE A 70 -22.71 -36.80 -2.90
CA ILE A 70 -21.48 -36.25 -2.39
C ILE A 70 -20.79 -35.34 -3.44
N THR A 71 -20.76 -35.78 -4.70
CA THR A 71 -20.18 -34.98 -5.78
C THR A 71 -20.96 -33.69 -5.99
N ALA A 72 -22.28 -33.73 -5.96
CA ALA A 72 -23.11 -32.52 -6.06
C ALA A 72 -22.91 -31.58 -4.87
N ALA A 73 -22.88 -32.12 -3.66
CA ALA A 73 -22.62 -31.35 -2.44
C ALA A 73 -21.23 -30.72 -2.44
N ALA A 74 -20.20 -31.48 -2.83
CA ALA A 74 -18.83 -31.00 -2.94
C ALA A 74 -18.68 -29.91 -4.04
N ALA A 75 -19.33 -30.08 -5.18
CA ALA A 75 -19.33 -29.07 -6.25
C ALA A 75 -20.07 -27.79 -5.83
N LEU A 76 -21.20 -27.90 -5.13
CA LEU A 76 -21.94 -26.78 -4.60
C LEU A 76 -21.09 -26.03 -3.54
N LEU A 77 -20.46 -26.75 -2.61
CA LEU A 77 -19.58 -26.15 -1.60
C LEU A 77 -18.43 -25.42 -2.28
N SER A 78 -17.75 -26.04 -3.25
CA SER A 78 -16.68 -25.43 -4.03
C SER A 78 -17.14 -24.14 -4.73
N TYR A 79 -18.36 -24.15 -5.32
CA TYR A 79 -18.96 -22.98 -5.94
C TYR A 79 -19.21 -21.84 -4.94
N LEU A 80 -19.81 -22.15 -3.80
CA LEU A 80 -20.11 -21.15 -2.76
C LEU A 80 -18.84 -20.54 -2.18
N LEU A 81 -17.82 -21.37 -1.92
CA LEU A 81 -16.53 -20.89 -1.43
C LEU A 81 -15.82 -20.01 -2.47
N ALA A 82 -15.77 -20.44 -3.73
CA ALA A 82 -15.20 -19.66 -4.82
C ALA A 82 -15.91 -18.32 -5.01
N ARG A 83 -17.24 -18.31 -4.91
CA ARG A 83 -18.05 -17.09 -4.98
C ARG A 83 -17.76 -16.14 -3.80
N ARG A 84 -17.63 -16.69 -2.59
CA ARG A 84 -17.32 -15.91 -1.38
C ARG A 84 -15.93 -15.27 -1.46
N THR A 85 -14.92 -16.02 -1.86
CA THR A 85 -13.56 -15.48 -2.00
C THR A 85 -13.45 -14.39 -3.06
N ARG A 86 -14.12 -14.55 -4.21
CA ARG A 86 -14.20 -13.50 -5.25
C ARG A 86 -14.85 -12.24 -4.71
N ARG A 87 -15.98 -12.37 -4.02
CA ARG A 87 -16.70 -11.21 -3.46
C ARG A 87 -15.88 -10.46 -2.41
N ILE A 88 -15.14 -11.18 -1.56
CA ILE A 88 -14.22 -10.55 -0.60
C ILE A 88 -13.10 -9.79 -1.33
N ALA A 89 -12.52 -10.39 -2.37
CA ALA A 89 -11.47 -9.75 -3.16
C ALA A 89 -11.97 -8.48 -3.89
N GLU A 90 -13.19 -8.53 -4.46
CA GLU A 90 -13.83 -7.36 -5.09
C GLU A 90 -14.08 -6.23 -4.08
N LEU A 91 -14.66 -6.55 -2.92
CA LEU A 91 -14.89 -5.56 -1.85
C LEU A 91 -13.60 -4.95 -1.33
N ALA A 92 -12.56 -5.76 -1.15
CA ALA A 92 -11.24 -5.28 -0.75
C ALA A 92 -10.59 -4.38 -1.81
N ALA A 93 -10.80 -4.66 -3.09
CA ALA A 93 -10.30 -3.81 -4.18
C ALA A 93 -11.03 -2.46 -4.22
N VAL A 94 -12.36 -2.46 -4.09
CA VAL A 94 -13.18 -1.23 -4.03
C VAL A 94 -12.81 -0.39 -2.80
N SER A 95 -12.67 -1.02 -1.64
CA SER A 95 -12.27 -0.33 -0.40
C SER A 95 -10.90 0.34 -0.53
N ARG A 96 -9.92 -0.36 -1.12
CA ARG A 96 -8.59 0.21 -1.38
C ARG A 96 -8.65 1.40 -2.33
N ARG A 97 -9.45 1.30 -3.40
CA ARG A 97 -9.62 2.39 -4.34
C ARG A 97 -10.25 3.62 -3.69
N LEU A 98 -11.33 3.44 -2.92
CA LEU A 98 -11.99 4.55 -2.21
C LEU A 98 -11.06 5.19 -1.17
N ALA A 99 -10.28 4.41 -0.45
CA ALA A 99 -9.28 4.94 0.48
C ALA A 99 -8.20 5.78 -0.25
N ALA A 100 -7.74 5.34 -1.41
CA ALA A 100 -6.80 6.09 -2.22
C ALA A 100 -7.40 7.40 -2.76
N GLU A 101 -8.64 7.36 -3.25
CA GLU A 101 -9.36 8.56 -3.72
C GLU A 101 -9.59 9.56 -2.58
N ALA A 102 -9.93 9.09 -1.38
CA ALA A 102 -10.10 9.94 -0.20
C ALA A 102 -8.78 10.62 0.22
N LEU A 103 -7.66 9.90 0.21
CA LEU A 103 -6.35 10.46 0.51
C LEU A 103 -5.91 11.51 -0.52
N LEU A 104 -6.20 11.28 -1.80
CA LEU A 104 -5.92 12.26 -2.85
C LEU A 104 -6.80 13.50 -2.72
N ALA A 105 -8.06 13.34 -2.33
CA ALA A 105 -8.97 14.47 -2.09
C ALA A 105 -8.51 15.30 -0.88
N GLU A 106 -8.13 14.66 0.22
CA GLU A 106 -7.58 15.33 1.41
C GLU A 106 -6.31 16.13 1.08
N GLU A 107 -5.40 15.55 0.28
CA GLU A 107 -4.17 16.25 -0.11
C GLU A 107 -4.47 17.48 -0.97
N ARG A 108 -5.43 17.36 -1.94
CA ARG A 108 -5.85 18.51 -2.75
C ARG A 108 -6.49 19.61 -1.91
N GLU A 109 -7.31 19.24 -0.93
CA GLU A 109 -7.93 20.21 -0.01
C GLU A 109 -6.86 20.91 0.83
N ARG A 110 -5.89 20.18 1.37
CA ARG A 110 -4.73 20.76 2.10
C ARG A 110 -3.92 21.72 1.24
N GLN A 111 -3.69 21.33 -0.02
CA GLN A 111 -2.99 22.19 -0.97
C GLN A 111 -3.77 23.48 -1.25
N ALA A 112 -5.05 23.38 -1.56
CA ALA A 112 -5.90 24.56 -1.83
C ALA A 112 -6.01 25.49 -0.62
N LEU A 113 -6.09 24.93 0.60
CA LEU A 113 -6.07 25.72 1.84
C LEU A 113 -4.73 26.44 2.04
N ALA A 114 -3.62 25.75 1.77
CA ALA A 114 -2.29 26.34 1.90
C ALA A 114 -2.05 27.47 0.90
N GLU A 115 -2.44 27.28 -0.36
CA GLU A 115 -2.38 28.31 -1.42
C GLU A 115 -3.24 29.51 -1.06
N GLY A 116 -4.50 29.29 -0.64
CA GLY A 116 -5.41 30.37 -0.24
C GLY A 116 -4.92 31.18 0.96
N LEU A 117 -4.33 30.50 1.97
CA LEU A 117 -3.74 31.17 3.13
C LEU A 117 -2.45 31.91 2.77
N HIS A 118 -1.63 31.35 1.88
CA HIS A 118 -0.42 32.01 1.42
C HIS A 118 -0.75 33.32 0.68
N ASP A 119 -1.65 33.24 -0.30
CA ASP A 119 -1.94 34.37 -1.18
C ASP A 119 -2.69 35.49 -0.48
N SER A 120 -3.56 35.19 0.50
CA SER A 120 -4.31 36.22 1.20
C SER A 120 -3.66 36.67 2.52
N ALA A 121 -3.42 35.73 3.43
CA ALA A 121 -2.99 36.07 4.78
C ALA A 121 -1.54 36.56 4.85
N ILE A 122 -0.60 35.84 4.17
CA ILE A 122 0.83 36.24 4.17
C ILE A 122 1.01 37.56 3.44
N GLN A 123 0.35 37.78 2.29
CA GLN A 123 0.47 39.01 1.55
C GLN A 123 -0.07 40.22 2.37
N THR A 124 -1.21 40.04 3.05
CA THR A 124 -1.75 41.09 3.92
C THR A 124 -0.81 41.43 5.09
N LEU A 125 -0.22 40.41 5.73
CA LEU A 125 0.73 40.61 6.82
C LEU A 125 2.04 41.25 6.36
N LEU A 126 2.53 40.92 5.16
CA LEU A 126 3.71 41.55 4.57
C LEU A 126 3.44 43.02 4.21
N SER A 127 2.24 43.36 3.69
CA SER A 127 1.84 44.75 3.45
C SER A 127 1.80 45.54 4.77
N ALA A 128 1.14 44.99 5.80
CA ALA A 128 1.09 45.64 7.12
C ALA A 128 2.49 45.81 7.75
N LYS A 129 3.41 44.87 7.53
CA LYS A 129 4.80 44.99 7.97
C LYS A 129 5.49 46.13 7.25
N HIS A 130 5.31 46.26 5.95
CA HIS A 130 5.91 47.35 5.16
C HIS A 130 5.38 48.72 5.59
N ASP A 131 4.06 48.83 5.85
CA ASP A 131 3.46 50.09 6.38
C ASP A 131 4.03 50.45 7.74
N LEU A 132 4.34 49.48 8.61
CA LEU A 132 4.97 49.67 9.91
C LEU A 132 6.44 50.14 9.76
N GLU A 133 7.21 49.52 8.87
CA GLU A 133 8.60 49.93 8.59
C GLU A 133 8.65 51.37 8.08
N GLU A 134 7.71 51.78 7.22
CA GLU A 134 7.60 53.16 6.73
C GLU A 134 7.29 54.14 7.88
N ALA A 135 6.36 53.77 8.79
CA ALA A 135 6.02 54.55 9.96
C ALA A 135 7.23 54.70 10.95
N GLU A 136 8.02 53.68 11.12
CA GLU A 136 9.25 53.72 11.97
C GLU A 136 10.31 54.69 11.44
N THR A 137 10.45 54.84 10.11
CA THR A 137 11.35 55.80 9.51
C THR A 137 10.98 57.27 9.84
N SER A 138 9.69 57.51 10.11
CA SER A 138 9.13 58.81 10.40
C SER A 138 9.06 59.14 11.90
N THR A 139 8.96 58.11 12.76
CA THR A 139 8.77 58.27 14.22
C THR A 139 9.33 57.09 14.97
N SER A 140 10.40 57.25 15.67
CA SER A 140 10.97 56.21 16.55
C SER A 140 10.12 56.07 17.81
N HIS A 141 9.26 55.06 17.87
CA HIS A 141 8.45 54.74 19.05
C HIS A 141 8.62 53.26 19.45
N PRO A 142 8.92 52.93 20.72
CA PRO A 142 9.14 51.55 21.14
C PRO A 142 7.98 50.59 20.90
N ALA A 143 6.77 51.12 20.70
CA ALA A 143 5.59 50.30 20.35
C ALA A 143 5.62 49.84 18.88
N LEU A 144 6.15 50.64 17.96
CA LEU A 144 6.30 50.27 16.55
C LEU A 144 7.29 49.12 16.40
N THR A 145 8.45 49.23 17.02
CA THR A 145 9.46 48.15 17.01
C THR A 145 8.91 46.82 17.60
N ARG A 146 8.11 46.89 18.68
CA ARG A 146 7.45 45.69 19.20
C ARG A 146 6.40 45.14 18.24
N ALA A 147 5.65 45.99 17.56
CA ALA A 147 4.63 45.56 16.59
C ALA A 147 5.30 44.92 15.37
N ASP A 148 6.39 45.48 14.85
CA ASP A 148 7.16 44.89 13.73
C ASP A 148 7.71 43.52 14.12
N ALA A 149 8.32 43.38 15.29
CA ALA A 149 8.82 42.12 15.78
C ALA A 149 7.71 41.06 15.94
N ALA A 150 6.53 41.43 16.46
CA ALA A 150 5.38 40.53 16.60
C ALA A 150 4.83 40.11 15.23
N LEU A 151 4.77 41.06 14.29
CA LEU A 151 4.31 40.74 12.91
C LEU A 151 5.29 39.80 12.20
N ALA A 152 6.59 40.06 12.30
CA ALA A 152 7.64 39.22 11.74
C ALA A 152 7.56 37.79 12.32
N GLN A 153 7.34 37.65 13.62
CA GLN A 153 7.13 36.35 14.27
C GLN A 153 5.88 35.67 13.75
N THR A 154 4.74 36.36 13.66
CA THR A 154 3.47 35.81 13.14
C THR A 154 3.62 35.33 11.69
N VAL A 155 4.27 36.09 10.82
CA VAL A 155 4.57 35.68 9.44
C VAL A 155 5.44 34.41 9.42
N SER A 156 6.43 34.32 10.30
CA SER A 156 7.28 33.14 10.41
C SER A 156 6.51 31.92 10.87
N GLU A 157 5.68 32.05 11.90
CA GLU A 157 4.83 30.98 12.44
C GLU A 157 3.77 30.52 11.40
N LEU A 158 3.16 31.47 10.68
CA LEU A 158 2.21 31.15 9.63
C LEU A 158 2.88 30.44 8.45
N ARG A 159 4.04 30.90 8.01
CA ARG A 159 4.84 30.20 7.00
C ARG A 159 5.24 28.79 7.45
N GLU A 160 5.52 28.61 8.73
CA GLU A 160 5.84 27.29 9.28
C GLU A 160 4.62 26.35 9.26
N ALA A 161 3.45 26.85 9.63
CA ALA A 161 2.19 26.10 9.56
C ALA A 161 1.79 25.76 8.12
N LEU A 162 1.90 26.71 7.21
CA LEU A 162 1.61 26.51 5.79
C LEU A 162 2.58 25.52 5.13
N PHE A 163 3.84 25.52 5.56
CA PHE A 163 4.80 24.54 5.07
C PHE A 163 4.44 23.09 5.44
N GLU A 164 3.73 22.88 6.55
CA GLU A 164 3.19 21.57 6.92
C GLU A 164 2.01 21.17 6.04
N LEU A 165 1.23 22.12 5.57
CA LEU A 165 0.08 21.90 4.69
C LEU A 165 0.51 21.73 3.23
N HIS A 166 1.40 22.59 2.73
CA HIS A 166 1.91 22.53 1.36
C HIS A 166 3.37 23.00 1.30
N PRO A 167 4.25 22.26 0.61
CA PRO A 167 5.67 22.65 0.52
C PRO A 167 5.89 23.77 -0.51
N TYR A 168 5.47 25.00 -0.16
CA TYR A 168 5.71 26.22 -0.93
C TYR A 168 7.19 26.40 -1.33
N VAL A 169 8.11 25.92 -0.49
CA VAL A 169 9.56 25.94 -0.77
C VAL A 169 9.91 25.19 -2.06
N LEU A 170 9.09 24.21 -2.48
CA LEU A 170 9.33 23.50 -3.72
C LEU A 170 9.21 24.44 -4.94
N THR A 171 8.17 25.28 -4.96
CA THR A 171 7.90 26.21 -6.06
C THR A 171 8.92 27.33 -6.13
N GLU A 172 9.35 27.87 -4.97
CA GLU A 172 10.25 29.02 -4.88
C GLU A 172 11.73 28.65 -4.90
N ALA A 173 12.10 27.55 -4.25
CA ALA A 173 13.52 27.22 -4.00
C ALA A 173 13.94 25.84 -4.56
N GLY A 174 13.03 25.10 -5.20
CA GLY A 174 13.27 23.81 -5.84
C GLY A 174 13.36 22.63 -4.88
N LEU A 175 13.39 21.41 -5.46
CA LEU A 175 13.30 20.15 -4.73
C LEU A 175 14.43 19.94 -3.73
N GLU A 176 15.66 20.29 -4.06
CA GLU A 176 16.80 20.11 -3.16
C GLU A 176 16.63 20.90 -1.86
N THR A 177 16.28 22.19 -1.96
CA THR A 177 16.06 23.05 -0.80
C THR A 177 14.86 22.58 0.01
N ALA A 178 13.79 22.14 -0.66
CA ALA A 178 12.61 21.58 -0.01
C ALA A 178 12.95 20.30 0.78
N LEU A 179 13.69 19.34 0.17
CA LEU A 179 14.13 18.11 0.85
C LEU A 179 15.01 18.39 2.06
N ARG A 180 15.97 19.33 1.93
CA ARG A 180 16.82 19.75 3.06
C ARG A 180 15.99 20.35 4.19
N THR A 181 15.01 21.19 3.86
CA THR A 181 14.14 21.86 4.84
C THR A 181 13.26 20.86 5.60
N ILE A 182 12.53 19.98 4.89
CA ILE A 182 11.69 18.97 5.55
C ILE A 182 12.53 17.99 6.37
N GLY A 183 13.67 17.57 5.82
CA GLY A 183 14.55 16.61 6.47
C GLY A 183 15.15 17.16 7.76
N GLN A 184 15.68 18.39 7.76
CA GLN A 184 16.23 19.04 8.96
C GLN A 184 15.17 19.22 10.06
N ARG A 185 13.92 19.54 9.70
CA ARG A 185 12.80 19.63 10.64
C ARG A 185 12.45 18.25 11.23
N ALA A 186 12.34 17.24 10.37
CA ALA A 186 12.05 15.87 10.79
C ALA A 186 13.16 15.35 11.72
N ALA A 187 14.43 15.61 11.40
CA ALA A 187 15.57 15.23 12.23
C ALA A 187 15.55 15.89 13.61
N ARG A 188 15.22 17.20 13.68
CA ARG A 188 15.07 17.90 14.96
C ARG A 188 13.95 17.33 15.82
N ARG A 189 12.79 17.02 15.22
CA ARG A 189 11.64 16.42 15.93
C ARG A 189 11.90 14.97 16.35
N GLY A 190 12.53 14.19 15.46
CA GLY A 190 12.79 12.76 15.68
C GLY A 190 14.07 12.46 16.47
N GLY A 191 14.94 13.46 16.71
CA GLY A 191 16.16 13.31 17.49
C GLY A 191 17.27 12.50 16.80
N TYR A 192 17.29 12.44 15.46
CA TYR A 192 18.28 11.69 14.68
C TYR A 192 19.20 12.60 13.87
N GLN A 193 20.36 12.09 13.52
CA GLN A 193 21.29 12.77 12.60
C GLN A 193 20.86 12.47 11.16
N LEU A 194 20.83 13.52 10.32
CA LEU A 194 20.41 13.40 8.93
C LEU A 194 21.56 13.75 7.97
N ARG A 195 21.79 12.87 7.00
CA ARG A 195 22.74 13.09 5.91
C ARG A 195 21.99 13.16 4.58
N PHE A 196 22.42 14.06 3.71
CA PHE A 196 21.88 14.22 2.37
C PHE A 196 22.94 13.88 1.31
N ASP A 197 22.54 13.06 0.34
CA ASP A 197 23.28 12.73 -0.88
C ASP A 197 22.34 13.04 -2.05
N LEU A 198 22.30 14.31 -2.48
CA LEU A 198 21.34 14.82 -3.45
C LEU A 198 22.07 15.18 -4.74
N HIS A 199 21.81 14.42 -5.80
CA HIS A 199 22.21 14.71 -7.17
C HIS A 199 20.99 15.12 -7.96
N TYR A 200 20.83 16.45 -8.12
CA TYR A 200 19.66 17.05 -8.72
C TYR A 200 20.08 17.97 -9.89
N PRO A 201 20.32 17.40 -11.09
CA PRO A 201 20.85 18.16 -12.23
C PRO A 201 19.81 19.04 -12.93
N ARG A 202 18.51 18.77 -12.77
CA ARG A 202 17.41 19.47 -13.45
C ARG A 202 16.08 19.29 -12.72
N PRO A 203 15.08 20.17 -12.90
CA PRO A 203 13.73 19.97 -12.40
C PRO A 203 13.07 18.72 -13.01
N TYR A 204 12.29 18.02 -12.20
CA TYR A 204 11.54 16.82 -12.61
C TYR A 204 10.02 17.09 -12.59
N PRO A 205 9.24 16.52 -13.52
CA PRO A 205 7.78 16.66 -13.49
C PRO A 205 7.14 16.11 -12.18
N GLN A 206 7.81 15.16 -11.52
CA GLN A 206 7.30 14.46 -10.34
C GLN A 206 7.87 15.00 -9.00
N GLU A 207 8.43 16.22 -8.96
CA GLU A 207 9.03 16.79 -7.74
C GLU A 207 8.09 16.82 -6.54
N GLN A 208 6.81 17.14 -6.76
CA GLN A 208 5.80 17.14 -5.69
C GLN A 208 5.61 15.75 -5.09
N LEU A 209 5.59 14.71 -5.93
CA LEU A 209 5.49 13.33 -5.47
C LEU A 209 6.75 12.90 -4.71
N LEU A 210 7.94 13.21 -5.22
CA LEU A 210 9.22 12.94 -4.55
C LEU A 210 9.27 13.58 -3.16
N LEU A 211 8.86 14.83 -3.06
CA LEU A 211 8.84 15.56 -1.79
C LEU A 211 7.81 15.01 -0.81
N ALA A 212 6.59 14.68 -1.30
CA ALA A 212 5.54 14.10 -0.47
C ALA A 212 5.93 12.74 0.11
N VAL A 213 6.55 11.88 -0.71
CA VAL A 213 7.07 10.58 -0.26
C VAL A 213 8.21 10.77 0.73
N ALA A 214 9.19 11.64 0.45
CA ALA A 214 10.28 11.92 1.38
C ALA A 214 9.78 12.39 2.74
N ARG A 215 8.80 13.29 2.76
CA ARG A 215 8.17 13.79 3.99
C ARG A 215 7.56 12.65 4.81
N GLU A 216 6.75 11.81 4.19
CA GLU A 216 6.10 10.68 4.86
C GLU A 216 7.13 9.69 5.42
N LEU A 217 8.16 9.36 4.65
CA LEU A 217 9.21 8.44 5.08
C LEU A 217 9.99 9.01 6.28
N LEU A 218 10.33 10.29 6.26
CA LEU A 218 11.04 10.95 7.37
C LEU A 218 10.18 11.04 8.64
N ILE A 219 8.86 11.25 8.50
CA ILE A 219 7.91 11.18 9.62
C ILE A 219 7.87 9.76 10.21
N ASN A 220 7.84 8.74 9.34
CA ASN A 220 7.81 7.34 9.76
C ASN A 220 9.09 6.95 10.50
N VAL A 221 10.26 7.41 10.05
CA VAL A 221 11.51 7.26 10.79
C VAL A 221 11.41 7.85 12.20
N GLY A 222 10.96 9.11 12.33
CA GLY A 222 10.84 9.77 13.63
C GLY A 222 9.85 9.10 14.58
N ARG A 223 8.76 8.53 14.04
CA ARG A 223 7.72 7.87 14.85
C ARG A 223 8.04 6.43 15.20
N HIS A 224 8.71 5.70 14.31
CA HIS A 224 8.76 4.25 14.38
C HIS A 224 10.16 3.64 14.42
N ALA A 225 11.18 4.29 13.85
CA ALA A 225 12.47 3.64 13.67
C ALA A 225 13.35 3.65 14.93
N SER A 226 13.27 4.65 15.79
CA SER A 226 14.25 4.91 16.86
C SER A 226 15.68 4.95 16.32
N ALA A 227 15.85 5.50 15.11
CA ALA A 227 17.11 5.58 14.40
C ALA A 227 18.04 6.64 15.02
N ARG A 228 19.34 6.43 14.86
CA ARG A 228 20.37 7.43 15.18
C ARG A 228 20.82 8.19 13.94
N ASN A 229 20.91 7.48 12.82
CA ASN A 229 21.38 8.04 11.55
C ASN A 229 20.35 7.74 10.45
N VAL A 230 20.06 8.78 9.66
CA VAL A 230 19.17 8.70 8.50
C VAL A 230 19.87 9.31 7.31
N THR A 231 19.73 8.70 6.15
CA THR A 231 20.26 9.21 4.89
C THR A 231 19.14 9.38 3.88
N VAL A 232 19.07 10.55 3.26
CA VAL A 232 18.19 10.83 2.12
C VAL A 232 19.07 10.93 0.88
N ARG A 233 18.82 10.08 -0.10
CA ARG A 233 19.52 10.07 -1.36
C ARG A 233 18.55 10.35 -2.50
N LEU A 234 18.95 11.27 -3.39
CA LEU A 234 18.26 11.57 -4.64
C LEU A 234 19.28 11.42 -5.78
N ALA A 235 19.00 10.59 -6.76
CA ALA A 235 19.89 10.34 -7.87
C ALA A 235 19.11 10.12 -9.17
N GLU A 236 19.69 10.59 -10.28
CA GLU A 236 19.22 10.28 -11.64
C GLU A 236 20.08 9.15 -12.22
N SER A 237 19.46 8.14 -12.81
CA SER A 237 20.14 7.06 -13.51
C SER A 237 19.39 6.67 -14.77
N GLY A 238 20.00 6.95 -15.93
CA GLY A 238 19.36 6.69 -17.22
C GLY A 238 18.10 7.55 -17.41
N ASN A 239 16.94 6.89 -17.55
CA ASN A 239 15.64 7.55 -17.71
C ASN A 239 14.79 7.51 -16.45
N GLU A 240 15.38 7.33 -15.27
CA GLU A 240 14.69 7.26 -13.99
C GLU A 240 15.32 8.21 -12.98
N VAL A 241 14.49 8.78 -12.12
CA VAL A 241 14.90 9.42 -10.87
C VAL A 241 14.60 8.49 -9.71
N SER A 242 15.55 8.32 -8.80
CA SER A 242 15.39 7.54 -7.58
C SER A 242 15.52 8.41 -6.34
N LEU A 243 14.60 8.22 -5.38
CA LEU A 243 14.68 8.78 -4.04
C LEU A 243 14.72 7.62 -3.05
N ALA A 244 15.73 7.59 -2.19
CA ALA A 244 15.87 6.60 -1.13
C ALA A 244 15.99 7.27 0.23
N VAL A 245 15.28 6.73 1.21
CA VAL A 245 15.44 7.08 2.64
C VAL A 245 15.89 5.82 3.37
N THR A 246 17.05 5.91 4.02
CA THR A 246 17.64 4.80 4.76
C THR A 246 17.83 5.21 6.22
N ASP A 247 17.40 4.38 7.14
CA ASP A 247 17.62 4.54 8.59
C ASP A 247 18.35 3.33 9.19
N ASP A 248 19.05 3.55 10.29
CA ASP A 248 19.73 2.53 11.09
C ASP A 248 18.91 2.09 12.32
N GLY A 249 17.59 2.24 12.25
CA GLY A 249 16.70 1.98 13.36
C GLY A 249 16.37 0.50 13.60
N ARG A 250 15.26 0.25 14.33
CA ARG A 250 14.87 -1.11 14.72
C ARG A 250 14.44 -2.02 13.57
N GLY A 251 14.13 -1.46 12.40
CA GLY A 251 13.59 -2.21 11.28
C GLY A 251 12.26 -2.92 11.58
N PHE A 252 11.79 -3.72 10.63
CA PHE A 252 10.60 -4.57 10.76
C PHE A 252 10.64 -5.71 9.74
N ASP A 253 9.76 -6.71 9.88
CA ASP A 253 9.56 -7.75 8.88
C ASP A 253 8.63 -7.24 7.77
N PRO A 254 9.08 -7.11 6.51
CA PRO A 254 8.24 -6.65 5.42
C PRO A 254 7.04 -7.55 5.11
N SER A 255 7.06 -8.82 5.49
CA SER A 255 5.91 -9.74 5.31
C SER A 255 4.70 -9.33 6.16
N GLU A 256 4.93 -8.68 7.31
CA GLU A 256 3.87 -8.15 8.18
C GLU A 256 3.23 -6.86 7.61
N LEU A 257 3.80 -6.27 6.56
CA LEU A 257 3.30 -5.01 6.00
C LEU A 257 1.85 -5.12 5.52
N ASN A 258 1.48 -6.28 4.96
CA ASN A 258 0.11 -6.54 4.50
C ASN A 258 -0.90 -6.68 5.65
N GLU A 259 -0.48 -7.20 6.80
CA GLU A 259 -1.31 -7.32 8.00
C GLU A 259 -1.47 -5.95 8.68
N ARG A 260 -0.41 -5.17 8.76
CA ARG A 260 -0.41 -3.81 9.31
C ARG A 260 -1.22 -2.80 8.48
N ILE A 261 -1.36 -3.02 7.18
CA ILE A 261 -2.29 -2.23 6.33
C ILE A 261 -3.74 -2.44 6.79
N ALA A 262 -4.10 -3.65 7.22
CA ALA A 262 -5.42 -3.95 7.77
C ALA A 262 -5.66 -3.29 9.15
N GLU A 263 -4.61 -2.99 9.89
CA GLU A 263 -4.63 -2.32 11.21
C GLU A 263 -4.57 -0.78 11.13
N GLY A 264 -4.66 -0.20 9.91
CA GLY A 264 -4.71 1.26 9.73
C GLY A 264 -3.36 1.94 9.48
N HIS A 265 -2.27 1.20 9.27
CA HIS A 265 -0.97 1.77 8.86
C HIS A 265 -0.97 2.03 7.34
N ILE A 266 -1.78 3.00 6.90
CA ILE A 266 -2.10 3.29 5.50
C ILE A 266 -0.96 4.04 4.78
N GLY A 267 -0.06 4.72 5.52
CA GLY A 267 0.91 5.66 4.97
C GLY A 267 1.78 5.08 3.83
N LEU A 268 2.51 3.99 4.09
CA LEU A 268 3.42 3.41 3.07
C LEU A 268 2.67 2.77 1.90
N ALA A 269 1.49 2.19 2.16
CA ALA A 269 0.64 1.61 1.11
C ALA A 269 0.06 2.70 0.19
N ALA A 270 -0.33 3.85 0.75
CA ALA A 270 -0.79 5.00 -0.02
C ALA A 270 0.33 5.58 -0.89
N GLN A 271 1.55 5.69 -0.35
CA GLN A 271 2.70 6.15 -1.13
C GLN A 271 3.04 5.18 -2.27
N ARG A 272 2.98 3.87 -2.03
CA ARG A 272 3.17 2.87 -3.09
C ARG A 272 2.17 3.07 -4.22
N LEU A 273 0.89 3.22 -3.90
CA LEU A 273 -0.16 3.42 -4.91
C LEU A 273 0.06 4.72 -5.72
N ARG A 274 0.48 5.81 -5.07
CA ARG A 274 0.81 7.08 -5.74
C ARG A 274 1.99 6.93 -6.70
N VAL A 275 3.06 6.26 -6.26
CA VAL A 275 4.25 6.00 -7.07
C VAL A 275 3.91 5.12 -8.27
N GLU A 276 3.16 4.04 -8.07
CA GLU A 276 2.70 3.14 -9.13
C GLU A 276 1.77 3.85 -10.13
N SER A 277 0.89 4.75 -9.65
CA SER A 277 0.03 5.56 -10.53
C SER A 277 0.81 6.55 -11.39
N ALA A 278 1.99 6.96 -10.94
CA ALA A 278 2.93 7.79 -11.71
C ALA A 278 3.87 6.96 -12.60
N GLY A 279 3.60 5.67 -12.77
CA GLY A 279 4.42 4.75 -13.58
C GLY A 279 5.72 4.32 -12.92
N GLY A 280 5.87 4.56 -11.62
CA GLY A 280 7.06 4.23 -10.84
C GLY A 280 6.93 2.94 -10.04
N ASN A 281 7.96 2.66 -9.25
CA ASN A 281 8.02 1.53 -8.32
C ASN A 281 8.49 1.97 -6.94
N LEU A 282 7.96 1.34 -5.87
CA LEU A 282 8.39 1.53 -4.49
C LEU A 282 8.88 0.20 -3.92
N ASP A 283 10.15 0.16 -3.54
CA ASP A 283 10.82 -0.98 -2.92
C ASP A 283 11.09 -0.71 -1.43
N VAL A 284 10.85 -1.73 -0.59
CA VAL A 284 11.08 -1.66 0.86
C VAL A 284 12.00 -2.80 1.26
N ARG A 285 13.14 -2.46 1.82
CA ARG A 285 14.09 -3.39 2.41
C ARG A 285 14.24 -3.09 3.89
N SER A 286 13.81 -4.02 4.72
CA SER A 286 13.89 -3.91 6.17
C SER A 286 14.11 -5.27 6.80
N SER A 287 14.77 -5.29 7.95
CA SER A 287 14.91 -6.46 8.80
C SER A 287 14.98 -6.02 10.26
N PRO A 288 14.39 -6.77 11.20
CA PRO A 288 14.47 -6.44 12.62
C PRO A 288 15.91 -6.25 13.10
N GLY A 289 16.21 -5.08 13.69
CA GLY A 289 17.53 -4.71 14.21
C GLY A 289 18.51 -4.15 13.16
N TRP A 290 18.13 -4.06 11.87
CA TRP A 290 19.04 -3.63 10.78
C TRP A 290 18.56 -2.36 10.07
N GLY A 291 17.53 -1.71 10.59
CA GLY A 291 16.96 -0.50 10.00
C GLY A 291 16.09 -0.77 8.78
N THR A 292 15.76 0.32 8.07
CA THR A 292 14.89 0.28 6.90
C THR A 292 15.47 1.12 5.76
N THR A 293 15.33 0.63 4.54
CA THR A 293 15.54 1.41 3.32
C THR A 293 14.27 1.36 2.49
N VAL A 294 13.71 2.52 2.19
CA VAL A 294 12.62 2.68 1.23
C VAL A 294 13.15 3.45 0.04
N GLU A 295 13.04 2.86 -1.14
CA GLU A 295 13.48 3.43 -2.41
C GLU A 295 12.28 3.54 -3.36
N ILE A 296 12.10 4.71 -3.96
CA ILE A 296 11.18 4.91 -5.08
C ILE A 296 11.95 5.21 -6.34
N ARG A 297 11.43 4.75 -7.46
CA ARG A 297 11.94 5.06 -8.81
C ARG A 297 10.78 5.54 -9.66
N LEU A 298 11.00 6.65 -10.36
CA LEU A 298 10.01 7.27 -11.23
C LEU A 298 10.63 7.47 -12.62
N PRO A 299 9.91 7.19 -13.70
CA PRO A 299 10.39 7.47 -15.05
C PRO A 299 10.45 8.98 -15.27
N LEU A 300 11.50 9.44 -15.96
CA LEU A 300 11.68 10.86 -16.33
C LEU A 300 10.79 11.26 -17.50
N ASP A 301 10.48 10.32 -18.38
CA ASP A 301 9.57 10.49 -19.52
C ASP A 301 8.19 9.90 -19.19
N SER A 302 7.47 10.48 -18.24
CA SER A 302 6.04 10.21 -18.18
C SER A 302 5.36 11.10 -19.21
N ALA A 303 5.13 10.56 -20.41
CA ALA A 303 4.09 11.09 -21.28
C ALA A 303 2.80 11.10 -20.46
N SER A 304 2.19 12.29 -20.28
CA SER A 304 0.83 12.39 -19.78
C SER A 304 -0.03 11.42 -20.60
N PRO A 305 -0.80 10.54 -20.00
CA PRO A 305 -1.85 9.88 -20.75
C PRO A 305 -2.83 10.98 -21.21
N ASP A 306 -2.94 11.13 -22.53
CA ASP A 306 -3.98 11.91 -23.22
C ASP A 306 -5.39 11.53 -22.73
#